data_68831aad07339d496bd4e2542d89ba18
#
_entry.id   68831aad07339d496bd4e2542d89ba18
#
_cell.length_a   1.000
_cell.length_b   1.000
_cell.length_c   1.000
_cell.angle_alpha   90.00
_cell.angle_beta   90.00
_cell.angle_gamma   90.00
#
_symmetry.space_group_name_H-M   'P 1'
#
loop_
_entity.id
_entity.type
_entity.pdbx_description
1 polymer ?
#
loop_
_entity_poly.entity_id
_entity_poly.type
_entity_poly.pdbx_seq_one_letter_code
_entity_poly.pdbx_strand_id
1 'polypeptide(L)'
;VWGPPAASAPQGGARDGGVAAAFEEKTFFEYHLYTLPRTTDVLDAATQQIALFPTVVGATAGKLLVYDGLPEAGGSRDLAEPRTDRDLRSQANPKLDVYVRFRNEKANRLGVPLPKGKIRVFQRDDADGTLEFVGEDLIDHTPKDETVLVKVGQAFDVVGDRVQTDFRLDSRRRQMTDAYRVVL
;
A
#
# COMPACT_ATOMS: atom_id res chain seq x y z
N VAL A 1 59.10 34.58 -1.32
CA VAL A 1 58.25 33.44 -1.66
C VAL A 1 56.86 33.77 -1.14
N TRP A 2 55.98 34.10 -2.06
CA TRP A 2 54.62 34.54 -1.76
C TRP A 2 53.68 33.34 -1.90
N GLY A 3 53.03 32.92 -0.78
CA GLY A 3 52.03 31.86 -0.78
C GLY A 3 50.62 32.46 -0.89
N PRO A 4 49.68 31.85 -1.60
CA PRO A 4 48.31 32.37 -1.72
C PRO A 4 47.51 32.19 -0.43
N PRO A 5 46.52 33.08 -0.15
CA PRO A 5 45.70 33.00 1.04
C PRO A 5 44.75 31.79 1.01
N ALA A 6 44.60 31.15 2.17
CA ALA A 6 43.69 30.04 2.36
C ALA A 6 42.23 30.47 2.14
N ALA A 7 41.54 29.78 1.24
CA ALA A 7 40.11 29.95 1.05
C ALA A 7 39.35 29.43 2.26
N SER A 8 38.61 30.30 2.92
CA SER A 8 37.65 29.93 3.96
C SER A 8 36.49 29.11 3.37
N ALA A 9 36.29 27.92 3.92
CA ALA A 9 35.14 27.06 3.58
C ALA A 9 33.81 27.75 3.98
N PRO A 10 32.76 27.64 3.16
CA PRO A 10 31.46 28.14 3.56
C PRO A 10 30.91 27.33 4.73
N GLN A 11 30.58 27.98 5.80
CA GLN A 11 29.86 27.41 6.93
C GLN A 11 28.46 26.96 6.41
N GLY A 12 28.19 25.65 6.47
CA GLY A 12 26.90 25.10 6.18
C GLY A 12 25.85 25.63 7.14
N GLY A 13 25.03 26.55 6.67
CA GLY A 13 23.83 26.94 7.37
C GLY A 13 22.94 25.72 7.55
N ALA A 14 22.54 25.43 8.77
CA ALA A 14 21.52 24.49 9.13
C ALA A 14 20.26 24.83 8.28
N ARG A 15 19.90 23.96 7.36
CA ARG A 15 18.63 24.07 6.66
C ARG A 15 17.55 23.73 7.68
N ASP A 16 16.91 24.79 8.15
CA ASP A 16 15.66 24.72 8.88
C ASP A 16 14.71 23.82 8.04
N GLY A 17 14.31 22.70 8.63
CA GLY A 17 13.39 21.76 8.01
C GLY A 17 12.01 22.38 7.89
N GLY A 18 11.84 23.30 6.96
CA GLY A 18 10.56 23.87 6.63
C GLY A 18 9.59 22.74 6.30
N VAL A 19 8.52 22.64 7.07
CA VAL A 19 7.38 21.76 6.80
C VAL A 19 6.94 22.09 5.38
N ALA A 20 7.11 21.15 4.45
CA ALA A 20 6.64 21.33 3.08
C ALA A 20 5.17 21.69 3.14
N ALA A 21 4.80 22.84 2.58
CA ALA A 21 3.42 23.29 2.56
C ALA A 21 2.58 22.20 1.87
N ALA A 22 1.59 21.68 2.60
CA ALA A 22 0.65 20.72 2.07
C ALA A 22 -0.30 21.41 1.08
N PHE A 23 -0.84 20.64 0.14
CA PHE A 23 -1.93 21.12 -0.70
C PHE A 23 -3.12 21.56 0.15
N GLU A 24 -3.77 22.66 -0.24
CA GLU A 24 -5.07 23.02 0.28
C GLU A 24 -6.13 22.21 -0.47
N GLU A 25 -6.85 21.36 0.24
CA GLU A 25 -7.99 20.62 -0.29
C GLU A 25 -9.28 21.42 -0.03
N LYS A 26 -10.10 21.54 -1.05
CA LYS A 26 -11.42 22.13 -0.98
C LYS A 26 -12.43 21.25 -1.68
N THR A 27 -13.47 20.87 -0.97
CA THR A 27 -14.62 20.17 -1.55
C THR A 27 -15.41 21.11 -2.45
N PHE A 28 -15.61 20.72 -3.69
CA PHE A 28 -16.40 21.44 -4.67
C PHE A 28 -17.40 20.48 -5.33
N PHE A 29 -18.63 20.50 -4.85
CA PHE A 29 -19.68 19.56 -5.24
C PHE A 29 -19.25 18.11 -4.96
N GLU A 30 -19.20 17.23 -5.95
CA GLU A 30 -18.71 15.84 -5.84
C GLU A 30 -17.19 15.72 -6.09
N TYR A 31 -16.51 16.84 -6.30
CA TYR A 31 -15.08 16.86 -6.60
C TYR A 31 -14.25 17.41 -5.44
N HIS A 32 -13.02 16.98 -5.36
CA HIS A 32 -12.01 17.54 -4.47
C HIS A 32 -10.99 18.33 -5.28
N LEU A 33 -10.84 19.59 -4.94
CA LEU A 33 -9.86 20.49 -5.56
C LEU A 33 -8.62 20.54 -4.65
N TYR A 34 -7.47 20.18 -5.20
CA TYR A 34 -6.19 20.27 -4.53
C TYR A 34 -5.39 21.40 -5.12
N THR A 35 -5.14 22.44 -4.33
CA THR A 35 -4.38 23.61 -4.77
C THR A 35 -2.92 23.47 -4.41
N LEU A 36 -2.05 23.59 -5.43
CA LEU A 36 -0.61 23.56 -5.21
C LEU A 36 -0.19 24.83 -4.46
N PRO A 37 0.54 24.71 -3.31
CA PRO A 37 0.89 25.87 -2.48
C PRO A 37 1.98 26.77 -3.09
N ARG A 38 2.53 26.38 -4.24
CA ARG A 38 3.58 27.13 -4.96
C ARG A 38 3.27 27.18 -6.44
N THR A 39 3.70 28.22 -7.09
CA THR A 39 3.72 28.31 -8.55
C THR A 39 4.74 27.32 -9.12
N THR A 40 4.44 26.73 -10.26
CA THR A 40 5.33 25.85 -10.99
C THR A 40 5.26 26.20 -12.48
N ASP A 41 6.40 26.11 -13.16
CA ASP A 41 6.44 26.29 -14.59
C ASP A 41 6.00 25.02 -15.30
N VAL A 42 5.10 25.15 -16.24
CA VAL A 42 4.68 24.05 -17.13
C VAL A 42 5.34 24.29 -18.48
N LEU A 43 6.36 23.50 -18.77
CA LEU A 43 7.08 23.57 -20.04
C LEU A 43 6.32 22.80 -21.13
N ASP A 44 6.39 23.30 -22.35
CA ASP A 44 5.81 22.63 -23.50
C ASP A 44 6.43 21.23 -23.70
N ALA A 45 5.59 20.25 -23.99
CA ALA A 45 5.97 18.84 -24.20
C ALA A 45 6.78 18.20 -23.04
N ALA A 46 6.78 18.77 -21.83
CA ALA A 46 7.47 18.21 -20.67
C ALA A 46 6.50 17.45 -19.76
N THR A 47 6.97 16.34 -19.18
CA THR A 47 6.29 15.65 -18.10
C THR A 47 6.85 16.10 -16.76
N GLN A 48 6.01 16.61 -15.90
CA GLN A 48 6.38 16.96 -14.53
C GLN A 48 5.69 16.06 -13.54
N GLN A 49 6.43 15.60 -12.55
CA GLN A 49 5.89 14.86 -11.41
C GLN A 49 5.88 15.76 -10.17
N ILE A 50 4.71 15.99 -9.63
CA ILE A 50 4.51 16.86 -8.48
C ILE A 50 3.96 15.99 -7.34
N ALA A 51 4.60 16.03 -6.17
CA ALA A 51 4.09 15.36 -4.98
C ALA A 51 2.79 16.06 -4.53
N LEU A 52 1.70 15.33 -4.48
CA LEU A 52 0.39 15.85 -4.07
C LEU A 52 0.34 16.08 -2.56
N PHE A 53 0.94 15.19 -1.78
CA PHE A 53 1.03 15.26 -0.33
C PHE A 53 2.49 15.17 0.13
N PRO A 54 2.84 15.84 1.23
CA PRO A 54 4.14 15.63 1.85
C PRO A 54 4.26 14.21 2.39
N THR A 55 5.48 13.74 2.57
CA THR A 55 5.74 12.47 3.25
C THR A 55 5.26 12.55 4.69
N VAL A 56 4.37 11.64 5.07
CA VAL A 56 3.88 11.53 6.45
C VAL A 56 4.82 10.61 7.23
N VAL A 57 5.39 11.12 8.30
CA VAL A 57 6.29 10.38 9.19
C VAL A 57 5.62 10.12 10.52
N GLY A 58 5.77 8.89 11.05
CA GLY A 58 5.24 8.52 12.36
C GLY A 58 3.72 8.26 12.34
N ALA A 59 3.15 7.88 11.21
CA ALA A 59 1.79 7.37 11.17
C ALA A 59 1.69 6.03 11.91
N THR A 60 0.65 5.88 12.73
CA THR A 60 0.36 4.60 13.37
C THR A 60 -0.21 3.64 12.34
N ALA A 61 0.49 2.55 12.12
CA ALA A 61 0.10 1.52 11.17
C ALA A 61 0.28 0.12 11.77
N GLY A 62 -0.55 -0.81 11.33
CA GLY A 62 -0.46 -2.22 11.71
C GLY A 62 -0.06 -3.11 10.53
N LYS A 63 0.78 -4.09 10.77
CA LYS A 63 1.07 -5.16 9.82
C LYS A 63 -0.07 -6.18 9.86
N LEU A 64 -0.55 -6.59 8.69
CA LEU A 64 -1.56 -7.61 8.53
C LEU A 64 -1.04 -8.67 7.55
N LEU A 65 -1.13 -9.94 7.93
CA LEU A 65 -0.86 -11.08 7.07
C LEU A 65 -2.19 -11.64 6.56
N VAL A 66 -2.30 -11.78 5.26
CA VAL A 66 -3.50 -12.31 4.62
C VAL A 66 -3.17 -13.58 3.88
N TYR A 67 -3.83 -14.67 4.24
CA TYR A 67 -3.76 -15.94 3.58
C TYR A 67 -5.03 -16.17 2.77
N ASP A 68 -4.93 -16.16 1.46
CA ASP A 68 -6.04 -16.50 0.55
C ASP A 68 -6.16 -18.03 0.39
N GLY A 69 -5.04 -18.73 0.34
CA GLY A 69 -4.97 -20.18 0.19
C GLY A 69 -5.48 -20.71 -1.14
N LEU A 70 -5.94 -19.85 -2.03
CA LEU A 70 -6.37 -20.25 -3.37
C LEU A 70 -5.18 -20.30 -4.32
N PRO A 71 -5.18 -21.20 -5.32
CA PRO A 71 -4.16 -21.20 -6.37
C PRO A 71 -4.10 -19.82 -7.04
N GLU A 72 -2.90 -19.36 -7.35
CA GLU A 72 -2.75 -18.18 -8.21
C GLU A 72 -3.48 -18.47 -9.52
N ALA A 73 -4.59 -17.79 -9.75
CA ALA A 73 -5.44 -18.07 -10.88
C ALA A 73 -4.77 -17.61 -12.17
N GLY A 74 -4.15 -18.52 -12.88
CA GLY A 74 -3.89 -18.41 -14.31
C GLY A 74 -5.14 -18.62 -15.17
N GLY A 75 -6.33 -18.70 -14.57
CA GLY A 75 -7.59 -18.96 -15.25
C GLY A 75 -8.72 -18.07 -14.75
N SER A 76 -9.65 -17.77 -15.62
CA SER A 76 -10.86 -17.03 -15.32
C SER A 76 -11.53 -17.56 -14.04
N ARG A 77 -11.85 -16.66 -13.10
CA ARG A 77 -12.70 -16.97 -11.95
C ARG A 77 -14.12 -17.30 -12.36
N ASP A 78 -14.49 -16.97 -13.58
CA ASP A 78 -15.77 -17.26 -14.17
C ASP A 78 -15.75 -18.66 -14.77
N LEU A 79 -16.31 -19.60 -14.04
CA LEU A 79 -16.60 -20.92 -14.58
C LEU A 79 -17.83 -20.80 -15.48
N ALA A 80 -17.66 -21.09 -16.76
CA ALA A 80 -18.75 -21.09 -17.73
C ALA A 80 -19.85 -22.09 -17.34
N GLU A 81 -19.47 -23.14 -16.59
CA GLU A 81 -20.40 -24.17 -16.07
C GLU A 81 -20.05 -24.47 -14.60
N PRO A 82 -21.06 -24.81 -13.76
CA PRO A 82 -20.82 -25.25 -12.39
C PRO A 82 -19.97 -26.52 -12.36
N ARG A 83 -18.86 -26.50 -11.65
CA ARG A 83 -17.99 -27.65 -11.43
C ARG A 83 -18.23 -28.24 -10.05
N THR A 84 -18.37 -29.58 -10.00
CA THR A 84 -18.59 -30.31 -8.76
C THR A 84 -17.48 -31.32 -8.47
N ASP A 85 -16.31 -31.12 -9.06
CA ASP A 85 -15.18 -32.01 -8.88
C ASP A 85 -14.62 -31.90 -7.46
N ARG A 86 -14.31 -33.03 -6.87
CA ARG A 86 -13.68 -33.10 -5.53
C ARG A 86 -12.39 -32.31 -5.46
N ASP A 87 -11.61 -32.33 -6.55
CA ASP A 87 -10.30 -31.71 -6.62
C ASP A 87 -10.36 -30.21 -6.99
N LEU A 88 -11.57 -29.66 -7.15
CA LEU A 88 -11.74 -28.25 -7.40
C LEU A 88 -11.18 -27.45 -6.23
N ARG A 89 -10.18 -26.62 -6.49
CA ARG A 89 -9.50 -25.81 -5.47
C ARG A 89 -8.75 -26.61 -4.39
N SER A 90 -8.43 -27.89 -4.63
CA SER A 90 -7.63 -28.69 -3.71
C SER A 90 -6.16 -28.23 -3.62
N GLN A 91 -5.65 -27.64 -4.70
CA GLN A 91 -4.31 -27.03 -4.69
C GLN A 91 -4.31 -25.77 -3.83
N ALA A 92 -3.33 -25.67 -2.94
CA ALA A 92 -3.15 -24.52 -2.06
C ALA A 92 -1.99 -23.65 -2.52
N ASN A 93 -2.16 -22.34 -2.40
CA ASN A 93 -1.05 -21.39 -2.49
C ASN A 93 -0.51 -21.17 -1.07
N PRO A 94 0.78 -21.48 -0.78
CA PRO A 94 1.34 -21.33 0.56
C PRO A 94 1.67 -19.88 0.92
N LYS A 95 1.58 -18.95 -0.02
CA LYS A 95 2.02 -17.57 0.17
C LYS A 95 1.01 -16.76 0.98
N LEU A 96 1.53 -15.93 1.89
CA LEU A 96 0.76 -14.91 2.59
C LEU A 96 1.12 -13.53 2.07
N ASP A 97 0.12 -12.74 1.80
CA ASP A 97 0.31 -11.34 1.45
C ASP A 97 0.51 -10.48 2.71
N VAL A 98 1.43 -9.55 2.63
CA VAL A 98 1.71 -8.58 3.70
C VAL A 98 1.06 -7.26 3.35
N TYR A 99 0.19 -6.80 4.25
CA TYR A 99 -0.45 -5.49 4.14
C TYR A 99 -0.02 -4.59 5.30
N VAL A 100 0.09 -3.31 4.99
CA VAL A 100 0.14 -2.24 5.98
C VAL A 100 -1.24 -1.61 6.05
N ARG A 101 -1.82 -1.59 7.26
CA ARG A 101 -3.15 -1.03 7.54
C ARG A 101 -3.02 0.21 8.40
N PHE A 102 -3.58 1.32 7.97
CA PHE A 102 -3.65 2.56 8.73
C PHE A 102 -4.97 3.29 8.49
N ARG A 103 -5.30 4.27 9.34
CA ARG A 103 -6.46 5.12 9.16
C ARG A 103 -6.07 6.47 8.56
N ASN A 104 -6.87 6.90 7.58
CA ASN A 104 -6.74 8.22 6.99
C ASN A 104 -7.35 9.29 7.91
N GLU A 105 -6.71 9.55 9.04
CA GLU A 105 -7.22 10.46 10.06
C GLU A 105 -6.17 11.48 10.52
N LYS A 106 -6.61 12.57 11.13
CA LYS A 106 -5.72 13.65 11.61
C LYS A 106 -4.70 13.16 12.65
N ALA A 107 -5.06 12.18 13.48
CA ALA A 107 -4.14 11.58 14.44
C ALA A 107 -2.92 10.95 13.75
N ASN A 108 -3.10 10.44 12.55
CA ASN A 108 -2.04 9.91 11.70
C ASN A 108 -1.41 10.96 10.78
N ARG A 109 -1.64 12.26 11.03
CA ARG A 109 -1.17 13.36 10.17
C ARG A 109 -1.67 13.28 8.74
N LEU A 110 -2.80 12.63 8.56
CA LEU A 110 -3.60 12.48 7.36
C LEU A 110 -4.96 13.17 7.58
N GLY A 111 -6.07 12.58 7.21
CA GLY A 111 -7.40 13.12 7.48
C GLY A 111 -7.87 14.10 6.43
N VAL A 112 -7.38 13.89 5.20
CA VAL A 112 -7.87 14.54 3.98
C VAL A 112 -8.32 13.47 3.00
N PRO A 113 -9.28 13.72 2.11
CA PRO A 113 -9.62 12.78 1.06
C PRO A 113 -8.37 12.45 0.23
N LEU A 114 -8.09 11.18 0.03
CA LEU A 114 -6.97 10.71 -0.78
C LEU A 114 -7.48 10.38 -2.17
N PRO A 115 -6.95 11.00 -3.23
CA PRO A 115 -7.31 10.64 -4.59
C PRO A 115 -6.75 9.25 -4.93
N LYS A 116 -7.36 8.62 -5.92
CA LYS A 116 -6.82 7.41 -6.52
C LYS A 116 -5.38 7.61 -6.93
N GLY A 117 -4.50 6.71 -6.53
CA GLY A 117 -3.08 6.84 -6.83
C GLY A 117 -2.21 5.82 -6.13
N LYS A 118 -0.91 6.05 -6.20
CA LYS A 118 0.11 5.17 -5.65
C LYS A 118 0.55 5.64 -4.26
N ILE A 119 0.53 4.74 -3.29
CA ILE A 119 1.12 4.93 -1.96
C ILE A 119 2.42 4.15 -1.87
N ARG A 120 3.46 4.79 -1.39
CA ARG A 120 4.74 4.18 -1.05
C ARG A 120 4.90 4.11 0.46
N VAL A 121 5.28 2.95 0.94
CA VAL A 121 5.52 2.69 2.36
C VAL A 121 7.01 2.60 2.63
N PHE A 122 7.45 3.32 3.64
CA PHE A 122 8.81 3.29 4.13
C PHE A 122 8.80 2.95 5.61
N GLN A 123 9.75 2.17 6.05
CA GLN A 123 10.01 1.89 7.46
C GLN A 123 11.28 2.61 7.88
N ARG A 124 11.26 3.20 9.07
CA ARG A 124 12.48 3.76 9.66
C ARG A 124 13.31 2.62 10.23
N ASP A 125 14.60 2.59 9.88
CA ASP A 125 15.56 1.73 10.54
C ASP A 125 15.89 2.31 11.93
N ASP A 126 15.78 1.47 12.94
CA ASP A 126 16.07 1.88 14.34
C ASP A 126 17.57 2.06 14.58
N ALA A 127 18.43 1.50 13.74
CA ALA A 127 19.89 1.57 13.91
C ALA A 127 20.47 2.93 13.52
N ASP A 128 20.03 3.51 12.42
CA ASP A 128 20.59 4.75 11.85
C ASP A 128 19.54 5.82 11.53
N GLY A 129 18.24 5.47 11.65
CA GLY A 129 17.11 6.35 11.39
C GLY A 129 16.81 6.57 9.91
N THR A 130 17.44 5.83 9.00
CA THR A 130 17.15 5.88 7.57
C THR A 130 15.74 5.38 7.26
N LEU A 131 15.21 5.79 6.12
CA LEU A 131 13.90 5.32 5.63
C LEU A 131 14.12 4.29 4.54
N GLU A 132 13.84 3.04 4.88
CA GLU A 132 13.93 1.91 3.97
C GLU A 132 12.60 1.68 3.24
N PHE A 133 12.66 1.53 1.93
CA PHE A 133 11.48 1.24 1.11
C PHE A 133 10.97 -0.17 1.39
N VAL A 134 9.70 -0.29 1.82
CA VAL A 134 9.05 -1.56 2.15
C VAL A 134 8.18 -2.07 1.00
N GLY A 135 7.50 -1.18 0.30
CA GLY A 135 6.64 -1.54 -0.83
C GLY A 135 5.74 -0.41 -1.28
N GLU A 136 5.01 -0.65 -2.36
CA GLU A 136 4.05 0.30 -2.92
C GLU A 136 2.81 -0.40 -3.46
N ASP A 137 1.68 0.28 -3.41
CA ASP A 137 0.40 -0.22 -3.93
C ASP A 137 -0.46 0.92 -4.45
N LEU A 138 -1.45 0.57 -5.25
CA LEU A 138 -2.46 1.51 -5.75
C LEU A 138 -3.67 1.51 -4.82
N ILE A 139 -4.13 2.70 -4.45
CA ILE A 139 -5.39 2.87 -3.74
C ILE A 139 -6.43 3.53 -4.63
N ASP A 140 -7.69 3.26 -4.38
CA ASP A 140 -8.81 4.03 -4.92
C ASP A 140 -9.06 5.30 -4.11
N HIS A 141 -10.00 6.14 -4.58
CA HIS A 141 -10.45 7.31 -3.84
C HIS A 141 -10.86 6.92 -2.44
N THR A 142 -10.15 7.45 -1.45
CA THR A 142 -10.35 7.08 -0.04
C THR A 142 -10.77 8.31 0.75
N PRO A 143 -11.99 8.31 1.29
CA PRO A 143 -12.47 9.40 2.13
C PRO A 143 -11.63 9.59 3.40
N LYS A 144 -11.81 10.74 4.02
CA LYS A 144 -11.33 10.99 5.36
C LYS A 144 -11.92 9.96 6.35
N ASP A 145 -11.16 9.61 7.38
CA ASP A 145 -11.52 8.69 8.47
C ASP A 145 -11.74 7.23 8.05
N GLU A 146 -11.40 6.87 6.81
CA GLU A 146 -11.44 5.51 6.30
C GLU A 146 -10.12 4.74 6.54
N THR A 147 -10.24 3.41 6.52
CA THR A 147 -9.09 2.52 6.65
C THR A 147 -8.46 2.26 5.29
N VAL A 148 -7.16 2.45 5.21
CA VAL A 148 -6.34 2.17 4.03
C VAL A 148 -5.58 0.86 4.24
N LEU A 149 -5.62 0.00 3.22
CA LEU A 149 -4.82 -1.23 3.13
C LEU A 149 -3.88 -1.10 1.95
N VAL A 150 -2.59 -1.23 2.21
CA VAL A 150 -1.53 -1.18 1.19
C VAL A 150 -0.82 -2.52 1.18
N LYS A 151 -0.87 -3.25 0.06
CA LYS A 151 -0.11 -4.48 -0.11
C LYS A 151 1.35 -4.14 -0.34
N VAL A 152 2.23 -4.58 0.54
CA VAL A 152 3.66 -4.25 0.45
C VAL A 152 4.51 -5.42 -0.04
N GLY A 153 3.96 -6.63 -0.08
CA GLY A 153 4.69 -7.80 -0.56
C GLY A 153 4.11 -9.11 -0.08
N GLN A 154 4.96 -10.12 0.02
CA GLN A 154 4.63 -11.44 0.54
C GLN A 154 5.48 -11.75 1.77
N ALA A 155 4.92 -12.53 2.70
CA ALA A 155 5.65 -12.97 3.88
C ALA A 155 6.76 -13.96 3.47
N PHE A 156 7.92 -13.83 4.08
CA PHE A 156 9.05 -14.72 3.86
C PHE A 156 9.10 -15.85 4.90
N ASP A 157 8.80 -15.53 6.15
CA ASP A 157 8.97 -16.44 7.29
C ASP A 157 7.70 -17.21 7.68
N VAL A 158 6.56 -16.90 7.05
CA VAL A 158 5.27 -17.52 7.34
C VAL A 158 4.69 -18.09 6.06
N VAL A 159 4.30 -19.35 6.13
CA VAL A 159 3.63 -20.06 5.04
C VAL A 159 2.30 -20.60 5.50
N GLY A 160 1.33 -20.66 4.60
CA GLY A 160 0.04 -21.25 4.85
C GLY A 160 -0.06 -22.66 4.26
N ASP A 161 -0.65 -23.56 5.01
CA ASP A 161 -1.03 -24.88 4.53
C ASP A 161 -2.56 -25.02 4.58
N ARG A 162 -3.14 -25.49 3.48
CA ARG A 162 -4.58 -25.68 3.34
C ARG A 162 -4.86 -27.07 2.81
N VAL A 163 -5.47 -27.90 3.63
CA VAL A 163 -5.77 -29.29 3.34
C VAL A 163 -7.29 -29.50 3.33
N GLN A 164 -7.82 -30.07 2.26
CA GLN A 164 -9.20 -30.51 2.21
C GLN A 164 -9.41 -31.67 3.17
N THR A 165 -10.35 -31.52 4.12
CA THR A 165 -10.64 -32.51 5.16
C THR A 165 -11.93 -33.31 4.90
N ASP A 166 -12.89 -32.73 4.22
CA ASP A 166 -14.14 -33.39 3.83
C ASP A 166 -14.66 -32.83 2.51
N PHE A 167 -15.35 -33.71 1.78
CA PHE A 167 -16.05 -33.34 0.54
C PHE A 167 -17.32 -34.18 0.40
N ARG A 168 -18.47 -33.51 0.24
CA ARG A 168 -19.78 -34.15 0.07
C ARG A 168 -20.54 -33.52 -1.05
N LEU A 169 -21.09 -34.35 -1.93
CA LEU A 169 -21.97 -33.97 -3.03
C LEU A 169 -23.34 -34.59 -2.85
N ASP A 170 -24.38 -33.77 -2.63
CA ASP A 170 -25.77 -34.19 -2.67
C ASP A 170 -26.41 -33.72 -4.00
N SER A 171 -26.44 -34.63 -4.97
CA SER A 171 -26.98 -34.35 -6.30
C SER A 171 -28.49 -34.09 -6.28
N ARG A 172 -29.23 -34.65 -5.31
CA ARG A 172 -30.68 -34.45 -5.17
C ARG A 172 -31.01 -33.03 -4.71
N ARG A 173 -30.23 -32.52 -3.75
CA ARG A 173 -30.36 -31.15 -3.22
C ARG A 173 -29.59 -30.11 -4.01
N ARG A 174 -28.80 -30.54 -5.02
CA ARG A 174 -27.86 -29.65 -5.75
C ARG A 174 -26.93 -28.89 -4.78
N GLN A 175 -26.45 -29.60 -3.76
CA GLN A 175 -25.61 -29.04 -2.72
C GLN A 175 -24.25 -29.72 -2.74
N MET A 176 -23.19 -28.91 -2.69
CA MET A 176 -21.81 -29.34 -2.47
C MET A 176 -21.34 -28.76 -1.16
N THR A 177 -20.71 -29.59 -0.34
CA THR A 177 -20.07 -29.17 0.92
C THR A 177 -18.60 -29.54 0.82
N ASP A 178 -17.74 -28.59 1.12
CA ASP A 178 -16.30 -28.73 1.10
C ASP A 178 -15.71 -28.14 2.37
N ALA A 179 -14.88 -28.90 3.07
CA ALA A 179 -14.26 -28.47 4.32
C ALA A 179 -12.74 -28.49 4.21
N TYR A 180 -12.12 -27.47 4.75
CA TYR A 180 -10.68 -27.30 4.75
C TYR A 180 -10.14 -27.03 6.15
N ARG A 181 -8.95 -27.54 6.40
CA ARG A 181 -8.11 -27.14 7.54
C ARG A 181 -7.02 -26.21 7.01
N VAL A 182 -6.89 -25.05 7.66
CA VAL A 182 -5.83 -24.08 7.38
C VAL A 182 -4.90 -24.02 8.59
N VAL A 183 -3.59 -24.05 8.33
CA VAL A 183 -2.52 -23.90 9.33
C VAL A 183 -1.57 -22.82 8.83
N LEU A 184 -1.17 -21.92 9.73
CA LEU A 184 -0.19 -20.84 9.48
C LEU A 184 0.99 -21.00 10.41
#